data_cb72a92bdddaf797fc4c5cb77bd43553
#
_entry.id   cb72a92bdddaf797fc4c5cb77bd43553
#
_cell.length_a   1.000
_cell.length_b   1.000
_cell.length_c   1.000
_cell.angle_alpha   90.00
_cell.angle_beta   90.00
_cell.angle_gamma   90.00
#
_symmetry.space_group_name_H-M   'P 1'
#
loop_
_entity.id
_entity.type
_entity.pdbx_description
1 polymer ?
#
loop_
_entity_poly.entity_id
_entity_poly.type
_entity_poly.pdbx_seq_one_letter_code
_entity_poly.pdbx_strand_id
1 'polypeptide(L)'
;MQNRLLLIGGGHSHVEVIRRFGLNPEPGIAVTLVSPDRHTAYSGMLPGYIAGHYRFEDCHIDLETLCRSAGVTRVAAAVTGIDLQRRIARCADGAEHAFDVVAIDSGSTPVIAGIPGAAQHGMPVKPVPAFLDYWTTLRAAARNAPSDLRIVIVGAGAGGVELTLAMHNRIRGDNGRAQFTVISDGPTLLAAHPAGVQRRFSAVLRERGITLRLNAPVQKATAESLVLGSGEVLRADHVIWVTGAAAPAWPRECGLLTDAAGFIVVNAHLQSPSHDCVFATGDIAAMTSAPRPKSGVYAVRQGPPLTENLRRALRGGTLLEYHPQRRALALISTGDRYAVASYGRLAFGGAWVWRWKDYIDTAFMQRYRVAETS
;
A
#
# COMPACT_ATOMS: atom_id res chain seq x y z
N MET A 1 16.14 6.92 32.95
CA MET A 1 15.65 7.67 31.77
C MET A 1 14.67 6.76 31.01
N GLN A 2 13.64 7.33 30.43
CA GLN A 2 12.69 6.57 29.61
C GLN A 2 13.22 6.44 28.18
N ASN A 3 13.30 5.22 27.64
CA ASN A 3 13.69 4.98 26.25
C ASN A 3 12.55 5.37 25.31
N ARG A 4 12.88 6.01 24.17
CA ARG A 4 11.92 6.55 23.20
C ARG A 4 11.92 5.71 21.93
N LEU A 5 10.81 5.05 21.66
CA LEU A 5 10.54 4.36 20.40
C LEU A 5 9.72 5.30 19.50
N LEU A 6 10.25 5.65 18.34
CA LEU A 6 9.54 6.42 17.35
C LEU A 6 9.12 5.51 16.17
N LEU A 7 7.83 5.52 15.86
CA LEU A 7 7.25 4.83 14.70
C LEU A 7 6.90 5.89 13.64
N ILE A 8 7.53 5.83 12.46
CA ILE A 8 7.28 6.73 11.34
C ILE A 8 6.41 6.04 10.30
N GLY A 9 5.18 6.53 10.13
CA GLY A 9 4.18 5.97 9.23
C GLY A 9 3.27 4.94 9.88
N GLY A 10 2.00 4.98 9.50
CA GLY A 10 0.95 4.08 9.99
C GLY A 10 0.79 2.80 9.17
N GLY A 11 1.87 2.22 8.66
CA GLY A 11 1.84 1.01 7.85
C GLY A 11 1.43 -0.24 8.63
N HIS A 12 1.18 -1.34 7.91
CA HIS A 12 0.63 -2.57 8.50
C HIS A 12 1.54 -3.22 9.55
N SER A 13 2.87 -3.06 9.43
CA SER A 13 3.80 -3.56 10.45
C SER A 13 3.67 -2.76 11.74
N HIS A 14 3.55 -1.43 11.64
CA HIS A 14 3.44 -0.55 12.81
C HIS A 14 2.10 -0.71 13.54
N VAL A 15 1.02 -0.97 12.82
CA VAL A 15 -0.28 -1.31 13.43
C VAL A 15 -0.13 -2.54 14.36
N GLU A 16 0.60 -3.57 13.92
CA GLU A 16 0.87 -4.74 14.77
C GLU A 16 1.83 -4.42 15.92
N VAL A 17 2.84 -3.57 15.71
CA VAL A 17 3.73 -3.08 16.78
C VAL A 17 2.91 -2.39 17.86
N ILE A 18 2.07 -1.43 17.49
CA ILE A 18 1.22 -0.67 18.43
C ILE A 18 0.33 -1.62 19.23
N ARG A 19 -0.38 -2.52 18.53
CA ARG A 19 -1.25 -3.52 19.19
C ARG A 19 -0.48 -4.37 20.20
N ARG A 20 0.73 -4.86 19.85
CA ARG A 20 1.53 -5.72 20.73
C ARG A 20 2.13 -4.97 21.90
N PHE A 21 2.52 -3.71 21.72
CA PHE A 21 2.95 -2.87 22.86
C PHE A 21 1.78 -2.58 23.80
N GLY A 22 0.56 -2.41 23.29
CA GLY A 22 -0.63 -2.26 24.12
C GLY A 22 -0.98 -3.53 24.91
N LEU A 23 -0.87 -4.72 24.28
CA LEU A 23 -1.14 -6.00 24.97
C LEU A 23 -0.10 -6.35 26.04
N ASN A 24 1.16 -6.01 25.79
CA ASN A 24 2.27 -6.25 26.71
C ASN A 24 3.13 -4.97 26.77
N PRO A 25 2.73 -3.99 27.59
CA PRO A 25 3.48 -2.74 27.76
C PRO A 25 4.90 -2.99 28.30
N GLU A 26 5.83 -2.18 27.85
CA GLU A 26 7.23 -2.24 28.28
C GLU A 26 7.52 -1.12 29.28
N PRO A 27 7.78 -1.42 30.55
CA PRO A 27 8.14 -0.39 31.53
C PRO A 27 9.38 0.40 31.09
N GLY A 28 9.30 1.72 31.19
CA GLY A 28 10.41 2.60 30.82
C GLY A 28 10.56 2.87 29.31
N ILE A 29 9.61 2.44 28.47
CA ILE A 29 9.58 2.76 27.03
C ILE A 29 8.39 3.66 26.73
N ALA A 30 8.66 4.83 26.14
CA ALA A 30 7.64 5.69 25.52
C ALA A 30 7.56 5.40 24.03
N VAL A 31 6.37 5.09 23.54
CA VAL A 31 6.13 4.84 22.11
C VAL A 31 5.36 6.00 21.51
N THR A 32 5.88 6.55 20.41
CA THR A 32 5.23 7.62 19.64
C THR A 32 5.06 7.16 18.19
N LEU A 33 3.85 7.29 17.66
CA LEU A 33 3.55 7.16 16.23
C LEU A 33 3.45 8.55 15.61
N VAL A 34 4.24 8.80 14.56
CA VAL A 34 4.12 9.98 13.70
C VAL A 34 3.58 9.54 12.34
N SER A 35 2.35 9.93 12.03
CA SER A 35 1.68 9.61 10.76
C SER A 35 0.68 10.71 10.41
N PRO A 36 0.68 11.23 9.15
CA PRO A 36 -0.24 12.29 8.75
C PRO A 36 -1.71 11.83 8.78
N ASP A 37 -1.96 10.59 8.40
CA ASP A 37 -3.30 10.05 8.28
C ASP A 37 -3.81 9.50 9.61
N ARG A 38 -5.09 9.74 9.91
CA ARG A 38 -5.79 9.13 11.04
C ARG A 38 -6.09 7.66 10.80
N HIS A 39 -6.37 7.29 9.56
CA HIS A 39 -6.76 5.94 9.21
C HIS A 39 -5.74 5.32 8.28
N THR A 40 -5.45 4.04 8.48
CA THR A 40 -4.70 3.25 7.50
C THR A 40 -5.60 2.23 6.82
N ALA A 41 -5.63 2.28 5.49
CA ALA A 41 -6.43 1.35 4.70
C ALA A 41 -5.76 -0.02 4.64
N TYR A 42 -6.51 -1.09 4.88
CA TYR A 42 -6.04 -2.44 4.58
C TYR A 42 -6.11 -2.69 3.07
N SER A 43 -4.96 -2.69 2.43
CA SER A 43 -4.83 -2.77 0.96
C SER A 43 -5.51 -3.99 0.35
N GLY A 44 -5.61 -5.11 1.08
CA GLY A 44 -6.32 -6.31 0.66
C GLY A 44 -7.83 -6.11 0.50
N MET A 45 -8.43 -5.21 1.26
CA MET A 45 -9.88 -4.93 1.22
C MET A 45 -10.23 -3.67 0.41
N LEU A 46 -9.27 -2.83 0.08
CA LEU A 46 -9.52 -1.59 -0.66
C LEU A 46 -10.31 -1.79 -1.98
N PRO A 47 -9.98 -2.77 -2.85
CA PRO A 47 -10.80 -3.04 -4.03
C PRO A 47 -12.25 -3.42 -3.69
N GLY A 48 -12.45 -4.17 -2.61
CA GLY A 48 -13.80 -4.53 -2.14
C GLY A 48 -14.59 -3.33 -1.61
N TYR A 49 -13.93 -2.37 -0.94
CA TYR A 49 -14.52 -1.09 -0.56
C TYR A 49 -14.94 -0.27 -1.79
N ILE A 50 -14.07 -0.15 -2.77
CA ILE A 50 -14.35 0.53 -4.05
C ILE A 50 -15.55 -0.12 -4.76
N ALA A 51 -15.62 -1.46 -4.77
CA ALA A 51 -16.74 -2.22 -5.32
C ALA A 51 -18.05 -2.10 -4.51
N GLY A 52 -17.97 -1.59 -3.27
CA GLY A 52 -19.12 -1.42 -2.37
C GLY A 52 -19.50 -2.67 -1.57
N HIS A 53 -18.55 -3.58 -1.39
CA HIS A 53 -18.75 -4.79 -0.56
C HIS A 53 -18.52 -4.52 0.92
N TYR A 54 -17.71 -3.51 1.26
CA TYR A 54 -17.34 -3.13 2.62
C TYR A 54 -17.67 -1.67 2.89
N ARG A 55 -17.92 -1.35 4.16
CA ARG A 55 -17.97 0.02 4.65
C ARG A 55 -16.56 0.52 4.92
N PHE A 56 -16.40 1.82 5.13
CA PHE A 56 -15.11 2.44 5.44
C PHE A 56 -14.44 1.80 6.67
N GLU A 57 -15.20 1.64 7.74
CA GLU A 57 -14.74 1.10 9.02
C GLU A 57 -14.35 -0.39 8.95
N ASP A 58 -14.88 -1.12 7.95
CA ASP A 58 -14.56 -2.54 7.78
C ASP A 58 -13.15 -2.74 7.21
N CYS A 59 -12.61 -1.75 6.49
CA CYS A 59 -11.33 -1.84 5.79
C CYS A 59 -10.30 -0.76 6.18
N HIS A 60 -10.62 0.09 7.16
CA HIS A 60 -9.70 1.11 7.68
C HIS A 60 -9.48 0.92 9.18
N ILE A 61 -8.23 0.99 9.61
CA ILE A 61 -7.84 0.95 11.03
C ILE A 61 -7.70 2.39 11.53
N ASP A 62 -8.45 2.77 12.55
CA ASP A 62 -8.31 4.07 13.21
C ASP A 62 -7.07 4.05 14.11
N LEU A 63 -6.01 4.72 13.65
CA LEU A 63 -4.74 4.84 14.36
C LEU A 63 -4.87 5.62 15.66
N GLU A 64 -5.78 6.60 15.72
CA GLU A 64 -6.03 7.36 16.94
C GLU A 64 -6.58 6.47 18.06
N THR A 65 -7.61 5.70 17.75
CA THR A 65 -8.23 4.78 18.69
C THR A 65 -7.29 3.65 19.08
N LEU A 66 -6.54 3.09 18.11
CA LEU A 66 -5.56 2.03 18.36
C LEU A 66 -4.41 2.53 19.27
N CYS A 67 -3.84 3.69 18.98
CA CYS A 67 -2.77 4.28 19.78
C CYS A 67 -3.24 4.56 21.21
N ARG A 68 -4.43 5.16 21.36
CA ARG A 68 -5.01 5.47 22.68
C ARG A 68 -5.18 4.19 23.51
N SER A 69 -5.73 3.13 22.92
CA SER A 69 -5.92 1.84 23.63
C SER A 69 -4.61 1.16 24.01
N ALA A 70 -3.53 1.44 23.28
CA ALA A 70 -2.21 0.86 23.50
C ALA A 70 -1.29 1.73 24.37
N GLY A 71 -1.73 2.91 24.84
CA GLY A 71 -0.88 3.86 25.57
C GLY A 71 0.24 4.46 24.69
N VAL A 72 0.03 4.55 23.38
CA VAL A 72 0.96 5.11 22.40
C VAL A 72 0.56 6.55 22.09
N THR A 73 1.51 7.47 22.10
CA THR A 73 1.27 8.85 21.67
C THR A 73 1.16 8.92 20.14
N ARG A 74 0.08 9.49 19.61
CA ARG A 74 -0.06 9.74 18.19
C ARG A 74 0.19 11.22 17.86
N VAL A 75 1.02 11.47 16.83
CA VAL A 75 1.28 12.80 16.25
C VAL A 75 0.81 12.80 14.80
N ALA A 76 -0.11 13.71 14.48
CA ALA A 76 -0.67 13.85 13.13
C ALA A 76 0.24 14.76 12.28
N ALA A 77 1.39 14.22 11.85
CA ALA A 77 2.37 14.95 11.05
C ALA A 77 3.07 14.02 10.03
N ALA A 78 3.60 14.61 8.97
CA ALA A 78 4.43 13.91 7.99
C ALA A 78 5.90 14.13 8.32
N VAL A 79 6.67 13.05 8.49
CA VAL A 79 8.13 13.14 8.62
C VAL A 79 8.75 13.40 7.26
N THR A 80 9.60 14.41 7.20
CA THR A 80 10.32 14.86 5.99
C THR A 80 11.81 14.58 6.05
N GLY A 81 12.34 14.19 7.23
CA GLY A 81 13.75 13.86 7.39
C GLY A 81 14.11 13.38 8.78
N ILE A 82 15.30 12.81 8.91
CA ILE A 82 15.89 12.34 10.17
C ILE A 82 17.33 12.87 10.30
N ASP A 83 17.62 13.47 11.43
CA ASP A 83 19.00 13.73 11.86
C ASP A 83 19.49 12.50 12.64
N LEU A 84 20.27 11.67 11.99
CA LEU A 84 20.76 10.39 12.54
C LEU A 84 21.78 10.57 13.66
N GLN A 85 22.55 11.67 13.64
CA GLN A 85 23.54 11.95 14.68
C GLN A 85 22.87 12.43 15.97
N ARG A 86 21.91 13.36 15.84
CA ARG A 86 21.14 13.87 16.97
C ARG A 86 19.98 12.96 17.38
N ARG A 87 19.66 11.95 16.57
CA ARG A 87 18.50 11.05 16.73
C ARG A 87 17.18 11.83 16.85
N ILE A 88 16.92 12.66 15.84
CA ILE A 88 15.73 13.54 15.78
C ILE A 88 15.07 13.33 14.43
N ALA A 89 13.76 13.04 14.41
CA ALA A 89 12.92 13.10 13.22
C ALA A 89 12.31 14.50 13.09
N ARG A 90 12.32 15.06 11.87
CA ARG A 90 11.76 16.36 11.53
C ARG A 90 10.47 16.18 10.74
N CYS A 91 9.46 16.94 11.12
CA CYS A 91 8.16 16.94 10.48
C CYS A 91 7.99 18.13 9.52
N ALA A 92 7.01 18.04 8.62
CA ALA A 92 6.71 19.08 7.65
C ALA A 92 6.22 20.40 8.28
N ASP A 93 5.65 20.34 9.49
CA ASP A 93 5.22 21.50 10.30
C ASP A 93 6.36 22.11 11.13
N GLY A 94 7.59 21.59 11.01
CA GLY A 94 8.76 22.01 11.74
C GLY A 94 8.93 21.36 13.12
N ALA A 95 7.99 20.52 13.58
CA ALA A 95 8.13 19.80 14.85
C ALA A 95 9.29 18.79 14.78
N GLU A 96 9.96 18.61 15.91
CA GLU A 96 11.07 17.64 16.06
C GLU A 96 10.72 16.60 17.13
N HIS A 97 10.97 15.33 16.80
CA HIS A 97 10.75 14.19 17.70
C HIS A 97 12.05 13.41 17.90
N ALA A 98 12.54 13.45 19.13
CA ALA A 98 13.74 12.71 19.51
C ALA A 98 13.43 11.22 19.75
N PHE A 99 14.36 10.33 19.42
CA PHE A 99 14.22 8.89 19.58
C PHE A 99 15.54 8.23 20.05
N ASP A 100 15.41 7.08 20.66
CA ASP A 100 16.53 6.18 20.94
C ASP A 100 16.55 5.05 19.92
N VAL A 101 15.36 4.57 19.50
CA VAL A 101 15.15 3.65 18.38
C VAL A 101 14.02 4.19 17.49
N VAL A 102 14.19 4.10 16.17
CA VAL A 102 13.17 4.48 15.20
C VAL A 102 12.85 3.32 14.26
N ALA A 103 11.56 3.11 13.97
CA ALA A 103 11.09 2.22 12.93
C ALA A 103 10.34 3.01 11.85
N ILE A 104 10.52 2.61 10.57
CA ILE A 104 9.95 3.31 9.42
C ILE A 104 9.06 2.34 8.63
N ASP A 105 7.77 2.65 8.52
CA ASP A 105 6.77 1.94 7.70
C ASP A 105 5.84 2.96 7.01
N SER A 106 6.47 3.88 6.27
CA SER A 106 5.80 4.97 5.54
C SER A 106 5.25 4.54 4.17
N GLY A 107 5.49 3.29 3.78
CA GLY A 107 5.03 2.76 2.50
C GLY A 107 5.80 3.25 1.29
N SER A 108 5.14 3.25 0.13
CA SER A 108 5.64 3.65 -1.18
C SER A 108 4.59 4.44 -1.94
N THR A 109 4.99 5.14 -3.00
CA THR A 109 4.09 5.81 -3.96
C THR A 109 4.17 5.12 -5.32
N PRO A 110 3.18 5.32 -6.23
CA PRO A 110 3.32 4.86 -7.61
C PRO A 110 4.47 5.55 -8.34
N VAL A 111 5.15 4.81 -9.23
CA VAL A 111 6.19 5.37 -10.10
C VAL A 111 5.54 6.23 -11.17
N ILE A 112 5.63 7.54 -11.03
CA ILE A 112 5.16 8.53 -12.01
C ILE A 112 6.28 9.53 -12.37
N ALA A 113 7.39 9.51 -11.63
CA ALA A 113 8.54 10.35 -11.92
C ALA A 113 9.11 10.06 -13.32
N GLY A 114 9.47 11.12 -14.03
CA GLY A 114 9.98 11.02 -15.40
C GLY A 114 8.91 10.95 -16.49
N ILE A 115 7.62 10.94 -16.13
CA ILE A 115 6.51 11.07 -17.10
C ILE A 115 5.96 12.50 -17.03
N PRO A 116 6.26 13.36 -18.01
CA PRO A 116 5.78 14.74 -18.04
C PRO A 116 4.25 14.80 -17.94
N GLY A 117 3.75 15.66 -17.05
CA GLY A 117 2.32 15.85 -16.82
C GLY A 117 1.62 14.77 -15.99
N ALA A 118 2.31 13.69 -15.59
CA ALA A 118 1.68 12.60 -14.83
C ALA A 118 1.09 13.05 -13.48
N ALA A 119 1.82 13.87 -12.74
CA ALA A 119 1.38 14.39 -11.46
C ALA A 119 0.25 15.43 -11.57
N GLN A 120 0.20 16.18 -12.68
CA GLN A 120 -0.82 17.23 -12.91
C GLN A 120 -2.12 16.68 -13.49
N HIS A 121 -2.05 15.62 -14.31
CA HIS A 121 -3.16 15.15 -15.15
C HIS A 121 -3.58 13.71 -14.84
N GLY A 122 -3.18 13.18 -13.68
CA GLY A 122 -3.61 11.86 -13.24
C GLY A 122 -3.58 11.73 -11.73
N MET A 123 -4.34 10.75 -11.23
CA MET A 123 -4.46 10.46 -9.79
C MET A 123 -3.64 9.21 -9.44
N PRO A 124 -2.60 9.31 -8.60
CA PRO A 124 -1.95 8.14 -8.05
C PRO A 124 -2.86 7.46 -7.03
N VAL A 125 -2.85 6.11 -6.97
CA VAL A 125 -3.64 5.35 -6.00
C VAL A 125 -3.16 5.52 -4.55
N LYS A 126 -1.98 6.06 -4.35
CA LYS A 126 -1.41 6.44 -3.05
C LYS A 126 -0.98 7.91 -3.08
N PRO A 127 -1.20 8.66 -2.02
CA PRO A 127 -1.81 8.26 -0.75
C PRO A 127 -3.29 7.92 -0.89
N VAL A 128 -3.72 6.87 -0.16
CA VAL A 128 -5.08 6.30 -0.29
C VAL A 128 -6.19 7.31 0.03
N PRO A 129 -6.11 8.17 1.06
CA PRO A 129 -7.17 9.15 1.34
C PRO A 129 -7.48 10.06 0.14
N ALA A 130 -6.47 10.63 -0.49
CA ALA A 130 -6.64 11.49 -1.66
C ALA A 130 -7.27 10.73 -2.85
N PHE A 131 -6.89 9.47 -3.03
CA PHE A 131 -7.51 8.61 -4.05
C PHE A 131 -9.00 8.33 -3.74
N LEU A 132 -9.39 8.12 -2.48
CA LEU A 132 -10.78 7.88 -2.10
C LEU A 132 -11.67 9.11 -2.30
N ASP A 133 -11.16 10.31 -2.03
CA ASP A 133 -11.86 11.58 -2.31
C ASP A 133 -12.05 11.75 -3.82
N TYR A 134 -11.00 11.50 -4.58
CA TYR A 134 -11.07 11.50 -6.05
C TYR A 134 -12.06 10.45 -6.57
N TRP A 135 -12.04 9.23 -6.04
CA TRP A 135 -12.97 8.17 -6.40
C TRP A 135 -14.43 8.57 -6.19
N THR A 136 -14.72 9.22 -5.07
CA THR A 136 -16.06 9.72 -4.76
C THR A 136 -16.54 10.72 -5.81
N THR A 137 -15.68 11.64 -6.21
CA THR A 137 -15.95 12.64 -7.26
C THR A 137 -16.11 11.97 -8.64
N LEU A 138 -15.20 11.08 -9.00
CA LEU A 138 -15.24 10.33 -10.27
C LEU A 138 -16.52 9.50 -10.41
N ARG A 139 -16.91 8.84 -9.33
CA ARG A 139 -18.14 8.04 -9.29
C ARG A 139 -19.39 8.90 -9.50
N ALA A 140 -19.44 10.07 -8.89
CA ALA A 140 -20.52 11.03 -9.10
C ALA A 140 -20.53 11.57 -10.54
N ALA A 141 -19.39 11.89 -11.10
CA ALA A 141 -19.25 12.31 -12.50
C ALA A 141 -19.75 11.23 -13.46
N ALA A 142 -19.37 9.96 -13.26
CA ALA A 142 -19.80 8.84 -14.11
C ALA A 142 -21.32 8.64 -14.12
N ARG A 143 -22.00 8.89 -12.99
CA ARG A 143 -23.47 8.80 -12.90
C ARG A 143 -24.19 9.90 -13.68
N ASN A 144 -23.59 11.07 -13.77
CA ASN A 144 -24.20 12.26 -14.39
C ASN A 144 -23.65 12.51 -15.82
N ALA A 145 -22.74 11.67 -16.31
CA ALA A 145 -22.10 11.87 -17.59
C ALA A 145 -23.08 11.70 -18.76
N PRO A 146 -23.11 12.62 -19.74
CA PRO A 146 -23.95 12.49 -20.94
C PRO A 146 -23.45 11.39 -21.88
N SER A 147 -22.17 11.04 -21.81
CA SER A 147 -21.53 9.96 -22.57
C SER A 147 -20.57 9.17 -21.67
N ASP A 148 -20.03 8.07 -22.17
CA ASP A 148 -19.10 7.26 -21.40
C ASP A 148 -17.81 8.01 -21.09
N LEU A 149 -17.46 8.12 -19.81
CA LEU A 149 -16.16 8.63 -19.36
C LEU A 149 -15.04 7.65 -19.72
N ARG A 150 -13.96 8.12 -20.29
CA ARG A 150 -12.76 7.33 -20.62
C ARG A 150 -11.83 7.30 -19.43
N ILE A 151 -11.84 6.19 -18.71
CA ILE A 151 -11.01 5.97 -17.50
C ILE A 151 -9.85 5.06 -17.88
N VAL A 152 -8.62 5.56 -17.74
CA VAL A 152 -7.40 4.82 -18.03
C VAL A 152 -6.66 4.49 -16.75
N ILE A 153 -6.40 3.21 -16.51
CA ILE A 153 -5.58 2.72 -15.40
C ILE A 153 -4.22 2.33 -15.94
N VAL A 154 -3.17 2.99 -15.45
CA VAL A 154 -1.79 2.70 -15.82
C VAL A 154 -1.16 1.80 -14.78
N GLY A 155 -0.94 0.55 -15.16
CA GLY A 155 -0.41 -0.52 -14.32
C GLY A 155 -1.30 -1.76 -14.34
N ALA A 156 -0.80 -2.85 -14.93
CA ALA A 156 -1.52 -4.13 -15.06
C ALA A 156 -1.06 -5.19 -14.03
N GLY A 157 -0.52 -4.77 -12.89
CA GLY A 157 -0.28 -5.63 -11.73
C GLY A 157 -1.58 -5.96 -10.99
N ALA A 158 -1.50 -6.74 -9.89
CA ALA A 158 -2.68 -7.17 -9.13
C ALA A 158 -3.52 -5.97 -8.65
N GLY A 159 -2.89 -4.93 -8.08
CA GLY A 159 -3.61 -3.74 -7.62
C GLY A 159 -4.35 -3.01 -8.74
N GLY A 160 -3.73 -2.83 -9.91
CA GLY A 160 -4.36 -2.15 -11.04
C GLY A 160 -5.53 -2.92 -11.61
N VAL A 161 -5.39 -4.24 -11.75
CA VAL A 161 -6.44 -5.13 -12.25
C VAL A 161 -7.62 -5.19 -11.29
N GLU A 162 -7.38 -5.42 -10.00
CA GLU A 162 -8.43 -5.45 -8.98
C GLU A 162 -9.16 -4.12 -8.88
N LEU A 163 -8.42 -3.01 -8.88
CA LEU A 163 -9.01 -1.67 -8.83
C LEU A 163 -9.88 -1.39 -10.05
N THR A 164 -9.39 -1.72 -11.25
CA THR A 164 -10.16 -1.55 -12.50
C THR A 164 -11.49 -2.30 -12.44
N LEU A 165 -11.44 -3.57 -12.05
CA LEU A 165 -12.61 -4.43 -11.97
C LEU A 165 -13.59 -3.99 -10.87
N ALA A 166 -13.06 -3.51 -9.74
CA ALA A 166 -13.86 -2.97 -8.65
C ALA A 166 -14.59 -1.68 -9.06
N MET A 167 -13.87 -0.73 -9.68
CA MET A 167 -14.43 0.53 -10.18
C MET A 167 -15.47 0.29 -11.27
N HIS A 168 -15.16 -0.58 -12.24
CA HIS A 168 -16.09 -0.96 -13.29
C HIS A 168 -17.39 -1.56 -12.71
N ASN A 169 -17.26 -2.51 -11.78
CA ASN A 169 -18.43 -3.13 -11.12
C ASN A 169 -19.28 -2.08 -10.38
N ARG A 170 -18.63 -1.16 -9.67
CA ARG A 170 -19.32 -0.12 -8.90
C ARG A 170 -20.02 0.89 -9.78
N ILE A 171 -19.35 1.45 -10.80
CA ILE A 171 -19.94 2.43 -11.71
C ILE A 171 -21.12 1.82 -12.44
N ARG A 172 -20.99 0.57 -12.91
CA ARG A 172 -22.09 -0.14 -13.56
C ARG A 172 -23.27 -0.38 -12.61
N GLY A 173 -23.00 -0.77 -11.35
CA GLY A 173 -24.04 -0.97 -10.33
C GLY A 173 -24.77 0.33 -9.94
N ASP A 174 -24.11 1.47 -10.09
CA ASP A 174 -24.67 2.80 -9.87
C ASP A 174 -25.37 3.38 -11.13
N ASN A 175 -25.50 2.62 -12.22
CA ASN A 175 -25.97 3.07 -13.55
C ASN A 175 -25.13 4.19 -14.14
N GLY A 176 -23.86 4.31 -13.75
CA GLY A 176 -22.91 5.26 -14.31
C GLY A 176 -22.34 4.79 -15.66
N ARG A 177 -21.78 5.71 -16.42
CA ARG A 177 -21.26 5.50 -17.78
C ARG A 177 -19.76 5.68 -17.81
N ALA A 178 -19.03 4.60 -18.10
CA ALA A 178 -17.59 4.66 -18.25
C ALA A 178 -17.05 3.52 -19.11
N GLN A 179 -16.02 3.82 -19.90
CA GLN A 179 -15.17 2.87 -20.61
C GLN A 179 -13.83 2.78 -19.91
N PHE A 180 -13.36 1.57 -19.68
CA PHE A 180 -12.11 1.33 -18.98
C PHE A 180 -11.03 0.83 -19.92
N THR A 181 -9.82 1.37 -19.77
CA THR A 181 -8.61 0.87 -20.42
C THR A 181 -7.53 0.63 -19.40
N VAL A 182 -6.94 -0.56 -19.40
CA VAL A 182 -5.74 -0.90 -18.59
C VAL A 182 -4.53 -0.85 -19.50
N ILE A 183 -3.50 -0.10 -19.09
CA ILE A 183 -2.23 0.03 -19.83
C ILE A 183 -1.09 -0.56 -19.00
N SER A 184 -0.18 -1.26 -19.66
CA SER A 184 1.09 -1.72 -19.10
C SER A 184 2.24 -1.54 -20.09
N ASP A 185 3.40 -1.19 -19.58
CA ASP A 185 4.67 -1.20 -20.30
C ASP A 185 5.18 -2.62 -20.57
N GLY A 186 4.77 -3.58 -19.73
CA GLY A 186 5.13 -4.99 -19.86
C GLY A 186 4.28 -5.77 -20.87
N PRO A 187 4.79 -6.95 -21.28
CA PRO A 187 4.15 -7.80 -22.28
C PRO A 187 2.97 -8.62 -21.73
N THR A 188 2.77 -8.69 -20.42
CA THR A 188 1.76 -9.55 -19.80
C THR A 188 1.01 -8.85 -18.67
N LEU A 189 -0.29 -9.12 -18.62
CA LEU A 189 -1.14 -8.82 -17.46
C LEU A 189 -0.71 -9.69 -16.28
N LEU A 190 -0.66 -9.13 -15.06
CA LEU A 190 -0.34 -9.90 -13.84
C LEU A 190 0.98 -10.70 -13.96
N ALA A 191 2.05 -10.07 -14.42
CA ALA A 191 3.33 -10.70 -14.75
C ALA A 191 3.93 -11.54 -13.60
N ALA A 192 3.65 -11.19 -12.33
CA ALA A 192 4.10 -11.93 -11.15
C ALA A 192 3.26 -13.20 -10.85
N HIS A 193 2.25 -13.51 -11.65
CA HIS A 193 1.33 -14.62 -11.45
C HIS A 193 1.41 -15.66 -12.57
N PRO A 194 1.04 -16.94 -12.31
CA PRO A 194 1.11 -17.99 -13.31
C PRO A 194 0.14 -17.74 -14.47
N ALA A 195 0.47 -18.29 -15.65
CA ALA A 195 -0.30 -18.12 -16.90
C ALA A 195 -1.80 -18.46 -16.76
N GLY A 196 -2.17 -19.40 -15.87
CA GLY A 196 -3.56 -19.71 -15.57
C GLY A 196 -4.34 -18.53 -14.98
N VAL A 197 -3.71 -17.75 -14.11
CA VAL A 197 -4.29 -16.51 -13.53
C VAL A 197 -4.38 -15.44 -14.61
N GLN A 198 -3.30 -15.23 -15.38
CA GLN A 198 -3.25 -14.23 -16.46
C GLN A 198 -4.37 -14.47 -17.49
N ARG A 199 -4.54 -15.73 -17.97
CA ARG A 199 -5.62 -16.06 -18.91
C ARG A 199 -7.01 -15.80 -18.34
N ARG A 200 -7.26 -16.15 -17.07
CA ARG A 200 -8.56 -15.90 -16.43
C ARG A 200 -8.89 -14.43 -16.38
N PHE A 201 -7.94 -13.58 -15.94
CA PHE A 201 -8.18 -12.14 -15.87
C PHE A 201 -8.25 -11.47 -17.24
N SER A 202 -7.50 -11.94 -18.23
CA SER A 202 -7.64 -11.48 -19.63
C SER A 202 -9.04 -11.78 -20.17
N ALA A 203 -9.61 -12.97 -19.85
CA ALA A 203 -10.97 -13.32 -20.22
C ALA A 203 -12.00 -12.40 -19.51
N VAL A 204 -11.88 -12.20 -18.20
CA VAL A 204 -12.77 -11.34 -17.41
C VAL A 204 -12.76 -9.89 -17.93
N LEU A 205 -11.58 -9.33 -18.22
CA LEU A 205 -11.48 -7.96 -18.77
C LEU A 205 -12.19 -7.88 -20.12
N ARG A 206 -11.95 -8.82 -21.02
CA ARG A 206 -12.61 -8.87 -22.34
C ARG A 206 -14.12 -9.02 -22.24
N GLU A 207 -14.62 -9.93 -21.40
CA GLU A 207 -16.06 -10.16 -21.18
C GLU A 207 -16.77 -8.91 -20.63
N ARG A 208 -16.06 -8.07 -19.89
CA ARG A 208 -16.57 -6.80 -19.35
C ARG A 208 -16.35 -5.60 -20.28
N GLY A 209 -15.81 -5.80 -21.48
CA GLY A 209 -15.54 -4.72 -22.42
C GLY A 209 -14.39 -3.80 -21.99
N ILE A 210 -13.52 -4.25 -21.08
CA ILE A 210 -12.36 -3.48 -20.62
C ILE A 210 -11.20 -3.71 -21.59
N THR A 211 -10.70 -2.62 -22.17
CA THR A 211 -9.57 -2.66 -23.10
C THR A 211 -8.27 -2.90 -22.35
N LEU A 212 -7.44 -3.83 -22.86
CA LEU A 212 -6.10 -4.10 -22.33
C LEU A 212 -5.04 -3.70 -23.37
N ARG A 213 -4.12 -2.82 -22.99
CA ARG A 213 -2.99 -2.37 -23.79
C ARG A 213 -1.68 -2.79 -23.12
N LEU A 214 -1.02 -3.78 -23.66
CA LEU A 214 0.30 -4.27 -23.22
C LEU A 214 1.39 -3.73 -24.13
N ASN A 215 2.66 -3.75 -23.66
CA ASN A 215 3.81 -3.14 -24.35
C ASN A 215 3.54 -1.68 -24.73
N ALA A 216 2.83 -0.95 -23.89
CA ALA A 216 2.37 0.41 -24.13
C ALA A 216 2.84 1.37 -23.03
N PRO A 217 4.16 1.67 -22.93
CA PRO A 217 4.67 2.60 -21.94
C PRO A 217 4.09 3.99 -22.18
N VAL A 218 3.68 4.66 -21.11
CA VAL A 218 3.21 6.05 -21.18
C VAL A 218 4.43 6.97 -21.16
N GLN A 219 4.52 7.88 -22.13
CA GLN A 219 5.59 8.88 -22.25
C GLN A 219 5.19 10.26 -21.74
N LYS A 220 3.90 10.61 -21.82
CA LYS A 220 3.39 11.93 -21.40
C LYS A 220 1.91 11.83 -21.06
N ALA A 221 1.49 12.60 -20.06
CA ALA A 221 0.09 12.82 -19.74
C ALA A 221 -0.28 14.29 -20.01
N THR A 222 -1.51 14.51 -20.49
CA THR A 222 -2.13 15.82 -20.66
C THR A 222 -3.50 15.83 -19.98
N ALA A 223 -4.20 16.95 -19.99
CA ALA A 223 -5.54 17.05 -19.40
C ALA A 223 -6.58 16.10 -20.03
N GLU A 224 -6.37 15.70 -21.30
CA GLU A 224 -7.37 14.95 -22.08
C GLU A 224 -6.83 13.65 -22.70
N SER A 225 -5.54 13.34 -22.51
CA SER A 225 -4.91 12.21 -23.19
C SER A 225 -3.62 11.73 -22.57
N LEU A 226 -3.24 10.50 -22.95
CA LEU A 226 -1.90 9.93 -22.75
C LEU A 226 -1.21 9.76 -24.09
N VAL A 227 0.09 10.09 -24.16
CA VAL A 227 0.95 9.77 -25.30
C VAL A 227 1.71 8.49 -24.96
N LEU A 228 1.58 7.48 -25.78
CA LEU A 228 2.24 6.19 -25.62
C LEU A 228 3.61 6.16 -26.30
N GLY A 229 4.44 5.20 -25.97
CA GLY A 229 5.77 4.98 -26.54
C GLY A 229 5.79 4.76 -28.06
N SER A 230 4.68 4.34 -28.64
CA SER A 230 4.47 4.22 -30.08
C SER A 230 4.21 5.56 -30.78
N GLY A 231 4.00 6.65 -30.04
CA GLY A 231 3.50 7.92 -30.54
C GLY A 231 1.97 8.02 -30.64
N GLU A 232 1.25 6.92 -30.34
CA GLU A 232 -0.23 6.93 -30.30
C GLU A 232 -0.71 7.87 -29.19
N VAL A 233 -1.76 8.66 -29.49
CA VAL A 233 -2.46 9.52 -28.52
C VAL A 233 -3.75 8.83 -28.11
N LEU A 234 -3.80 8.39 -26.86
CA LEU A 234 -4.98 7.77 -26.26
C LEU A 234 -5.77 8.82 -25.47
N ARG A 235 -6.99 9.12 -25.88
CA ARG A 235 -7.87 10.03 -25.15
C ARG A 235 -8.25 9.42 -23.79
N ALA A 236 -8.19 10.23 -22.74
CA ALA A 236 -8.54 9.87 -21.38
C ALA A 236 -9.15 11.08 -20.66
N ASP A 237 -10.31 10.90 -20.06
CA ASP A 237 -10.92 11.92 -19.19
C ASP A 237 -10.39 11.80 -17.76
N HIS A 238 -10.03 10.59 -17.37
CA HIS A 238 -9.43 10.28 -16.06
C HIS A 238 -8.29 9.28 -16.21
N VAL A 239 -7.15 9.59 -15.57
CA VAL A 239 -5.98 8.70 -15.53
C VAL A 239 -5.70 8.33 -14.07
N ILE A 240 -5.56 7.04 -13.79
CA ILE A 240 -5.24 6.53 -12.45
C ILE A 240 -3.92 5.75 -12.53
N TRP A 241 -2.94 6.18 -11.71
CA TRP A 241 -1.62 5.57 -11.66
C TRP A 241 -1.57 4.48 -10.59
N VAL A 242 -1.40 3.24 -11.03
CA VAL A 242 -1.23 2.03 -10.20
C VAL A 242 0.05 1.31 -10.64
N THR A 243 1.05 2.10 -10.94
CA THR A 243 2.37 1.65 -11.39
C THR A 243 3.18 1.01 -10.25
N GLY A 244 4.38 0.53 -10.56
CA GLY A 244 5.31 -0.03 -9.57
C GLY A 244 5.56 0.92 -8.38
N ALA A 245 6.14 0.39 -7.31
CA ALA A 245 6.44 1.15 -6.10
C ALA A 245 7.67 2.03 -6.28
N ALA A 246 7.57 3.30 -5.89
CA ALA A 246 8.67 4.25 -5.75
C ALA A 246 8.90 4.59 -4.27
N ALA A 247 10.16 4.72 -3.87
CA ALA A 247 10.53 5.20 -2.55
C ALA A 247 10.47 6.74 -2.49
N PRO A 248 10.11 7.35 -1.35
CA PRO A 248 10.31 8.77 -1.15
C PRO A 248 11.81 9.12 -1.12
N ALA A 249 12.17 10.34 -1.42
CA ALA A 249 13.57 10.77 -1.53
C ALA A 249 14.27 10.91 -0.15
N TRP A 250 13.52 11.35 0.86
CA TRP A 250 14.06 11.75 2.16
C TRP A 250 14.95 10.71 2.89
N PRO A 251 14.74 9.37 2.78
CA PRO A 251 15.63 8.43 3.47
C PRO A 251 17.05 8.50 2.95
N ARG A 252 17.22 8.62 1.63
CA ARG A 252 18.54 8.78 0.99
C ARG A 252 19.17 10.13 1.34
N GLU A 253 18.37 11.20 1.32
CA GLU A 253 18.82 12.56 1.65
C GLU A 253 19.27 12.68 3.11
N CYS A 254 18.72 11.87 4.01
CA CYS A 254 19.16 11.79 5.42
C CYS A 254 20.38 10.89 5.65
N GLY A 255 20.95 10.29 4.62
CA GLY A 255 22.12 9.42 4.73
C GLY A 255 21.83 7.98 5.15
N LEU A 256 20.57 7.53 5.12
CA LEU A 256 20.25 6.13 5.28
C LEU A 256 20.73 5.32 4.07
N LEU A 257 21.23 4.12 4.31
CA LEU A 257 21.60 3.21 3.23
C LEU A 257 20.34 2.79 2.48
N THR A 258 20.29 3.12 1.17
CA THR A 258 19.18 2.74 0.29
C THR A 258 19.68 1.90 -0.89
N ASP A 259 18.80 1.09 -1.47
CA ASP A 259 19.05 0.42 -2.74
C ASP A 259 19.03 1.41 -3.93
N ALA A 260 19.26 0.92 -5.14
CA ALA A 260 19.27 1.75 -6.34
C ALA A 260 17.93 2.45 -6.60
N ALA A 261 16.81 1.85 -6.15
CA ALA A 261 15.45 2.40 -6.27
C ALA A 261 15.06 3.34 -5.11
N GLY A 262 15.96 3.57 -4.13
CA GLY A 262 15.76 4.48 -3.01
C GLY A 262 15.11 3.86 -1.77
N PHE A 263 14.81 2.56 -1.76
CA PHE A 263 14.25 1.88 -0.59
C PHE A 263 15.32 1.63 0.48
N ILE A 264 14.96 1.77 1.75
CA ILE A 264 15.86 1.59 2.88
C ILE A 264 16.35 0.14 2.93
N VAL A 265 17.66 -0.08 2.83
CA VAL A 265 18.25 -1.40 2.97
C VAL A 265 18.13 -1.87 4.41
N VAL A 266 17.66 -3.11 4.59
CA VAL A 266 17.58 -3.76 5.89
C VAL A 266 18.23 -5.16 5.84
N ASN A 267 18.80 -5.55 6.97
CA ASN A 267 19.35 -6.88 7.20
C ASN A 267 18.23 -7.90 7.60
N ALA A 268 18.63 -9.11 7.99
CA ALA A 268 17.70 -10.14 8.45
C ALA A 268 16.93 -9.77 9.73
N HIS A 269 17.39 -8.78 10.48
CA HIS A 269 16.73 -8.30 11.70
C HIS A 269 15.73 -7.17 11.44
N LEU A 270 15.47 -6.80 10.16
CA LEU A 270 14.69 -5.62 9.73
C LEU A 270 15.36 -4.30 10.15
N GLN A 271 16.65 -4.34 10.46
CA GLN A 271 17.49 -3.23 10.93
C GLN A 271 18.33 -2.70 9.79
N SER A 272 18.53 -1.40 9.74
CA SER A 272 19.49 -0.77 8.79
C SER A 272 20.92 -1.21 9.10
N PRO A 273 21.69 -1.67 8.12
CA PRO A 273 23.09 -2.02 8.35
C PRO A 273 24.00 -0.81 8.56
N SER A 274 23.53 0.39 8.24
CA SER A 274 24.30 1.65 8.46
C SER A 274 24.04 2.30 9.81
N HIS A 275 22.89 2.02 10.46
CA HIS A 275 22.51 2.64 11.75
C HIS A 275 21.72 1.64 12.59
N ASP A 276 22.28 1.22 13.70
CA ASP A 276 21.74 0.22 14.62
C ASP A 276 20.43 0.63 15.30
N CYS A 277 20.18 1.91 15.43
CA CYS A 277 18.94 2.46 15.99
C CYS A 277 17.79 2.57 14.98
N VAL A 278 18.00 2.23 13.68
CA VAL A 278 17.01 2.39 12.61
C VAL A 278 16.52 1.03 12.12
N PHE A 279 15.20 0.86 12.11
CA PHE A 279 14.50 -0.28 11.53
C PHE A 279 13.59 0.18 10.39
N ALA A 280 13.34 -0.69 9.39
CA ALA A 280 12.36 -0.39 8.35
C ALA A 280 11.62 -1.66 7.92
N THR A 281 10.34 -1.50 7.56
CA THR A 281 9.45 -2.58 7.14
C THR A 281 8.46 -2.12 6.07
N GLY A 282 7.69 -3.05 5.53
CA GLY A 282 6.71 -2.75 4.48
C GLY A 282 7.36 -2.33 3.16
N ASP A 283 6.61 -1.54 2.39
CA ASP A 283 7.04 -1.18 1.04
C ASP A 283 8.30 -0.30 1.02
N ILE A 284 8.57 0.47 2.07
CA ILE A 284 9.76 1.34 2.17
C ILE A 284 11.07 0.57 2.36
N ALA A 285 11.00 -0.67 2.86
CA ALA A 285 12.18 -1.48 3.19
C ALA A 285 12.60 -2.39 2.03
N ALA A 286 13.91 -2.54 1.81
CA ALA A 286 14.53 -3.47 0.88
C ALA A 286 15.41 -4.47 1.64
N MET A 287 14.95 -5.70 1.83
CA MET A 287 15.71 -6.79 2.41
C MET A 287 16.55 -7.44 1.30
N THR A 288 17.81 -7.04 1.16
CA THR A 288 18.68 -7.46 0.05
C THR A 288 19.07 -8.93 0.10
N SER A 289 19.18 -9.51 1.30
CA SER A 289 19.48 -10.94 1.51
C SER A 289 18.34 -11.88 1.09
N ALA A 290 17.10 -11.36 1.06
CA ALA A 290 15.90 -12.12 0.68
C ALA A 290 14.88 -11.21 0.00
N PRO A 291 15.13 -10.73 -1.23
CA PRO A 291 14.25 -9.80 -1.93
C PRO A 291 12.82 -10.34 -2.08
N ARG A 292 11.83 -9.49 -1.84
CA ARG A 292 10.40 -9.80 -1.98
C ARG A 292 9.67 -8.68 -2.71
N PRO A 293 8.59 -8.99 -3.42
CA PRO A 293 7.73 -7.96 -4.00
C PRO A 293 7.18 -7.02 -2.93
N LYS A 294 7.02 -5.74 -3.26
CA LYS A 294 6.34 -4.77 -2.41
C LYS A 294 4.84 -5.14 -2.36
N SER A 295 4.41 -5.69 -1.22
CA SER A 295 3.05 -6.21 -1.06
C SER A 295 2.66 -6.26 0.41
N GLY A 296 1.41 -5.91 0.71
CA GLY A 296 0.86 -5.88 2.06
C GLY A 296 1.03 -7.19 2.85
N VAL A 297 1.04 -8.35 2.17
CA VAL A 297 1.24 -9.64 2.85
C VAL A 297 2.60 -9.76 3.53
N TYR A 298 3.66 -9.16 2.95
CA TYR A 298 4.98 -9.14 3.57
C TYR A 298 5.04 -8.12 4.70
N ALA A 299 4.46 -6.93 4.51
CA ALA A 299 4.36 -5.90 5.54
C ALA A 299 3.67 -6.44 6.81
N VAL A 300 2.50 -7.08 6.65
CA VAL A 300 1.76 -7.70 7.78
C VAL A 300 2.63 -8.71 8.53
N ARG A 301 3.38 -9.55 7.80
CA ARG A 301 4.20 -10.60 8.40
C ARG A 301 5.49 -10.08 9.05
N GLN A 302 5.92 -8.88 8.73
CA GLN A 302 7.04 -8.22 9.36
C GLN A 302 6.69 -7.62 10.74
N GLY A 303 5.42 -7.35 11.02
CA GLY A 303 4.98 -6.73 12.27
C GLY A 303 5.41 -7.48 13.54
N PRO A 304 5.13 -8.81 13.70
CA PRO A 304 5.54 -9.57 14.87
C PRO A 304 7.06 -9.60 15.11
N PRO A 305 7.94 -9.97 14.13
CA PRO A 305 9.38 -9.94 14.34
C PRO A 305 9.93 -8.52 14.54
N LEU A 306 9.37 -7.51 13.88
CA LEU A 306 9.74 -6.12 14.13
C LEU A 306 9.47 -5.75 15.60
N THR A 307 8.29 -6.04 16.12
CA THR A 307 7.93 -5.75 17.53
C THR A 307 8.95 -6.33 18.49
N GLU A 308 9.32 -7.60 18.30
CA GLU A 308 10.27 -8.28 19.14
C GLU A 308 11.67 -7.66 19.04
N ASN A 309 12.11 -7.32 17.83
CA ASN A 309 13.41 -6.71 17.62
C ASN A 309 13.49 -5.27 18.16
N LEU A 310 12.41 -4.50 18.09
CA LEU A 310 12.34 -3.19 18.72
C LEU A 310 12.46 -3.27 20.26
N ARG A 311 11.79 -4.25 20.90
CA ARG A 311 11.92 -4.50 22.34
C ARG A 311 13.35 -4.85 22.71
N ARG A 312 13.97 -5.76 21.95
CA ARG A 312 15.36 -6.19 22.17
C ARG A 312 16.35 -5.06 21.97
N ALA A 313 16.21 -4.27 20.91
CA ALA A 313 17.07 -3.12 20.65
C ALA A 313 17.03 -2.09 21.79
N LEU A 314 15.85 -1.80 22.32
CA LEU A 314 15.66 -0.87 23.44
C LEU A 314 16.21 -1.40 24.79
N ARG A 315 16.39 -2.72 24.92
CA ARG A 315 16.95 -3.39 26.11
C ARG A 315 18.42 -3.78 25.94
N GLY A 316 19.03 -3.53 24.79
CA GLY A 316 20.40 -3.98 24.47
C GLY A 316 20.51 -5.50 24.28
N GLY A 317 19.41 -6.18 23.88
CA GLY A 317 19.37 -7.62 23.67
C GLY A 317 19.71 -8.04 22.24
N THR A 318 20.02 -9.33 22.03
CA THR A 318 20.31 -9.91 20.71
C THR A 318 19.08 -9.95 19.84
N LEU A 319 19.17 -9.42 18.61
CA LEU A 319 18.06 -9.37 17.64
C LEU A 319 17.79 -10.75 17.04
N LEU A 320 16.54 -11.00 16.66
CA LEU A 320 16.08 -12.22 15.99
C LEU A 320 16.05 -12.04 14.48
N GLU A 321 16.42 -13.08 13.76
CA GLU A 321 16.31 -13.10 12.30
C GLU A 321 14.87 -13.32 11.83
N TYR A 322 14.47 -12.51 10.86
CA TYR A 322 13.24 -12.69 10.11
C TYR A 322 13.52 -13.39 8.78
N HIS A 323 12.89 -14.53 8.58
CA HIS A 323 12.96 -15.29 7.33
C HIS A 323 11.65 -15.14 6.54
N PRO A 324 11.60 -14.27 5.50
CA PRO A 324 10.38 -14.07 4.75
C PRO A 324 10.00 -15.33 3.96
N GLN A 325 8.70 -15.67 3.97
CA GLN A 325 8.21 -16.81 3.17
C GLN A 325 8.57 -16.65 1.69
N ARG A 326 8.93 -17.76 1.05
CA ARG A 326 9.31 -17.78 -0.38
C ARG A 326 8.11 -17.56 -1.30
N ARG A 327 6.90 -17.93 -0.88
CA ARG A 327 5.66 -17.80 -1.65
C ARG A 327 4.56 -17.21 -0.79
N ALA A 328 3.75 -16.38 -1.39
CA ALA A 328 2.53 -15.84 -0.77
C ALA A 328 1.31 -16.31 -1.56
N LEU A 329 0.24 -16.66 -0.85
CA LEU A 329 -1.07 -16.82 -1.45
C LEU A 329 -1.59 -15.43 -1.83
N ALA A 330 -1.98 -15.24 -3.08
CA ALA A 330 -2.71 -14.06 -3.52
C ALA A 330 -4.15 -14.47 -3.88
N LEU A 331 -5.12 -13.75 -3.32
CA LEU A 331 -6.54 -13.89 -3.61
C LEU A 331 -6.98 -12.61 -4.31
N ILE A 332 -7.05 -12.67 -5.66
CA ILE A 332 -7.27 -11.50 -6.51
C ILE A 332 -8.75 -11.43 -6.87
N SER A 333 -9.43 -10.34 -6.47
CA SER A 333 -10.85 -10.13 -6.71
C SER A 333 -11.13 -9.70 -8.15
N THR A 334 -12.28 -10.09 -8.67
CA THR A 334 -12.79 -9.61 -9.97
C THR A 334 -13.77 -8.44 -9.84
N GLY A 335 -13.88 -7.82 -8.65
CA GLY A 335 -14.73 -6.65 -8.41
C GLY A 335 -16.19 -6.98 -8.07
N ASP A 336 -16.66 -8.16 -8.44
CA ASP A 336 -17.86 -8.81 -7.93
C ASP A 336 -17.50 -9.79 -6.79
N ARG A 337 -18.45 -10.58 -6.31
CA ARG A 337 -18.17 -11.58 -5.25
C ARG A 337 -17.55 -12.87 -5.82
N TYR A 338 -16.50 -12.69 -6.63
CA TYR A 338 -15.70 -13.72 -7.22
C TYR A 338 -14.22 -13.37 -7.08
N ALA A 339 -13.34 -14.36 -6.86
CA ALA A 339 -11.91 -14.16 -6.78
C ALA A 339 -11.15 -15.35 -7.41
N VAL A 340 -9.89 -15.09 -7.76
CA VAL A 340 -8.94 -16.08 -8.25
C VAL A 340 -7.80 -16.21 -7.26
N ALA A 341 -7.57 -17.43 -6.78
CA ALA A 341 -6.43 -17.78 -5.96
C ALA A 341 -5.21 -18.05 -6.85
N SER A 342 -4.07 -17.52 -6.43
CA SER A 342 -2.76 -17.69 -7.06
C SER A 342 -1.75 -18.15 -6.02
N TYR A 343 -1.21 -19.36 -6.15
CA TYR A 343 -0.17 -19.88 -5.28
C TYR A 343 0.81 -20.75 -6.07
N GLY A 344 2.04 -20.31 -6.20
CA GLY A 344 3.05 -20.99 -7.01
C GLY A 344 2.58 -21.12 -8.47
N ARG A 345 2.32 -22.35 -8.93
CA ARG A 345 1.77 -22.67 -10.27
C ARG A 345 0.26 -22.86 -10.29
N LEU A 346 -0.38 -22.89 -9.12
CA LEU A 346 -1.81 -23.17 -8.97
C LEU A 346 -2.63 -21.91 -9.22
N ALA A 347 -3.75 -22.09 -9.95
CA ALA A 347 -4.73 -21.07 -10.24
C ALA A 347 -6.14 -21.67 -10.23
N PHE A 348 -6.97 -21.26 -9.29
CA PHE A 348 -8.37 -21.65 -9.22
C PHE A 348 -9.22 -20.44 -8.79
N GLY A 349 -10.48 -20.43 -9.18
CA GLY A 349 -11.34 -19.28 -8.91
C GLY A 349 -12.77 -19.70 -8.60
N GLY A 350 -13.54 -18.80 -8.01
CA GLY A 350 -14.93 -19.02 -7.66
C GLY A 350 -15.45 -18.04 -6.61
N ALA A 351 -16.76 -18.06 -6.41
CA ALA A 351 -17.37 -17.32 -5.31
C ALA A 351 -16.90 -17.81 -3.93
N TRP A 352 -16.56 -19.08 -3.80
CA TRP A 352 -16.00 -19.64 -2.57
C TRP A 352 -14.60 -19.10 -2.27
N VAL A 353 -13.78 -18.81 -3.33
CA VAL A 353 -12.46 -18.17 -3.16
C VAL A 353 -12.64 -16.74 -2.65
N TRP A 354 -13.66 -16.02 -3.15
CA TRP A 354 -13.98 -14.70 -2.64
C TRP A 354 -14.41 -14.75 -1.18
N ARG A 355 -15.27 -15.70 -0.78
CA ARG A 355 -15.65 -15.89 0.64
C ARG A 355 -14.45 -16.24 1.51
N TRP A 356 -13.51 -17.03 0.99
CA TRP A 356 -12.26 -17.34 1.70
C TRP A 356 -11.39 -16.09 1.88
N LYS A 357 -11.26 -15.27 0.82
CA LYS A 357 -10.59 -13.96 0.91
C LYS A 357 -11.26 -13.08 1.97
N ASP A 358 -12.56 -12.92 1.89
CA ASP A 358 -13.36 -12.11 2.82
C ASP A 358 -13.16 -12.55 4.28
N TYR A 359 -13.17 -13.85 4.54
CA TYR A 359 -12.90 -14.41 5.88
C TYR A 359 -11.50 -14.05 6.39
N ILE A 360 -10.46 -14.22 5.56
CA ILE A 360 -9.07 -13.89 5.93
C ILE A 360 -8.93 -12.39 6.22
N ASP A 361 -9.45 -11.56 5.34
CA ASP A 361 -9.33 -10.11 5.42
C ASP A 361 -10.11 -9.57 6.63
N THR A 362 -11.33 -10.04 6.85
CA THR A 362 -12.16 -9.66 8.00
C THR A 362 -11.51 -10.12 9.32
N ALA A 363 -11.00 -11.35 9.38
CA ALA A 363 -10.29 -11.85 10.56
C ALA A 363 -9.02 -11.04 10.85
N PHE A 364 -8.34 -10.55 9.83
CA PHE A 364 -7.21 -9.63 10.01
C PHE A 364 -7.67 -8.30 10.63
N MET A 365 -8.70 -7.66 10.06
CA MET A 365 -9.21 -6.38 10.55
C MET A 365 -9.77 -6.44 11.97
N GLN A 366 -10.42 -7.55 12.34
CA GLN A 366 -10.95 -7.76 13.69
C GLN A 366 -9.88 -7.67 14.78
N ARG A 367 -8.62 -8.00 14.49
CA ARG A 367 -7.52 -7.92 15.47
C ARG A 367 -7.22 -6.49 15.93
N TYR A 368 -7.59 -5.49 15.12
CA TYR A 368 -7.30 -4.07 15.36
C TYR A 368 -8.55 -3.27 15.71
N ARG A 369 -9.70 -3.93 15.78
CA ARG A 369 -10.91 -3.30 16.33
C ARG A 369 -10.77 -3.21 17.85
N VAL A 370 -10.75 -1.98 18.33
CA VAL A 370 -10.81 -1.69 19.76
C VAL A 370 -12.28 -1.65 20.14
N ALA A 371 -12.70 -2.42 21.16
CA ALA A 371 -14.04 -2.30 21.71
C ALA A 371 -14.18 -0.88 22.28
N GLU A 372 -15.23 -0.17 21.88
CA GLU A 372 -15.59 1.07 22.55
C GLU A 372 -15.91 0.72 24.01
N THR A 373 -15.01 1.14 24.91
CA THR A 373 -15.32 1.14 26.34
C THR A 373 -16.42 2.15 26.55
N SER A 374 -17.63 1.66 26.85
CA SER A 374 -18.82 2.42 27.26
C SER A 374 -18.50 3.29 28.46
#